data_9d7def4cad8022bc68f7b7c88ac2c125
#
_entry.id   9d7def4cad8022bc68f7b7c88ac2c125
#
_cell.length_a   1.000
_cell.length_b   1.000
_cell.length_c   1.000
_cell.angle_alpha   90.00
_cell.angle_beta   90.00
_cell.angle_gamma   90.00
#
_symmetry.space_group_name_H-M   'P 1'
#
loop_
_entity.id
_entity.type
_entity.pdbx_description
1 polymer ?
#
loop_
_entity_poly.entity_id
_entity_poly.type
_entity_poly.pdbx_seq_one_letter_code
_entity_poly.pdbx_strand_id
1 'polypeptide(L)'
;CSHNGDKMKEAVLAYANAWVKAGLADEGFLAYLTDEDKVTYPWSMIDKITPRPDALVQEMLEKDGFEDREVIITEKKTYTAPFVNAEETEYLVVEDRYTNGRPPLELGGVLYTDRATVDKVERMKVCTCLNPLHTALAIYGCLLGHTLISAEMKDEDLRGLVTKMGYQEAMPVVVDPGVRKPADFIGAVLNKRLPNPFMPDAPQRIATDTSQKLPIRFGETIKAYVAKGLDKDGLVLVPLVLAGYARYLKGVDDEGRPFTPSPDPLLAELQPMVAGLEVKEGAQDVGCLKALYSRKDVFAVDLYEAGLGERVEAMAAELFAGPGAVRRTLHKYVSAR
;
A
#
# COMPACT_ATOMS: atom_id res chain seq x y z
N CYS A 1 -8.01 -0.19 7.70
CA CYS A 1 -8.79 -1.44 7.68
C CYS A 1 -10.01 -1.21 6.80
N SER A 2 -10.03 -1.85 5.63
CA SER A 2 -11.18 -1.77 4.70
C SER A 2 -12.45 -2.27 5.39
N HIS A 3 -13.55 -1.59 5.13
CA HIS A 3 -14.85 -1.92 5.68
C HIS A 3 -14.83 -2.03 7.22
N ASN A 4 -14.22 -1.06 7.87
CA ASN A 4 -13.97 -1.09 9.32
C ASN A 4 -15.25 -1.19 10.17
N GLY A 5 -16.36 -0.59 9.74
CA GLY A 5 -17.65 -0.72 10.43
C GLY A 5 -18.15 -2.17 10.45
N ASP A 6 -18.02 -2.91 9.35
CA ASP A 6 -18.43 -4.32 9.30
C ASP A 6 -17.53 -5.18 10.20
N LYS A 7 -16.21 -4.92 10.20
CA LYS A 7 -15.27 -5.60 11.11
C LYS A 7 -15.58 -5.31 12.57
N MET A 8 -15.97 -4.08 12.90
CA MET A 8 -16.43 -3.71 14.23
C MET A 8 -17.69 -4.47 14.61
N LYS A 9 -18.70 -4.52 13.68
CA LYS A 9 -19.94 -5.29 13.88
C LYS A 9 -19.65 -6.77 14.15
N GLU A 10 -18.78 -7.39 13.31
CA GLU A 10 -18.37 -8.79 13.50
C GLU A 10 -17.75 -9.03 14.89
N ALA A 11 -16.83 -8.18 15.32
CA ALA A 11 -16.19 -8.29 16.62
C ALA A 11 -17.16 -8.11 17.78
N VAL A 12 -18.00 -7.08 17.73
CA VAL A 12 -19.03 -6.81 18.76
C VAL A 12 -19.98 -7.98 18.91
N LEU A 13 -20.47 -8.53 17.79
CA LEU A 13 -21.39 -9.68 17.80
C LEU A 13 -20.69 -10.96 18.29
N ALA A 14 -19.40 -11.17 17.99
CA ALA A 14 -18.66 -12.30 18.51
C ALA A 14 -18.55 -12.26 20.05
N TYR A 15 -18.23 -11.09 20.63
CA TYR A 15 -18.22 -10.91 22.09
C TYR A 15 -19.60 -11.06 22.69
N ALA A 16 -20.63 -10.45 22.10
CA ALA A 16 -22.01 -10.54 22.60
C ALA A 16 -22.52 -11.99 22.64
N ASN A 17 -22.25 -12.76 21.56
CA ASN A 17 -22.57 -14.18 21.50
C ASN A 17 -21.86 -14.99 22.60
N ALA A 18 -20.58 -14.71 22.86
CA ALA A 18 -19.83 -15.34 23.93
C ALA A 18 -20.43 -15.01 25.31
N TRP A 19 -20.86 -13.76 25.53
CA TRP A 19 -21.49 -13.34 26.79
C TRP A 19 -22.86 -13.99 26.99
N VAL A 20 -23.70 -14.08 25.96
CA VAL A 20 -24.98 -14.80 26.05
C VAL A 20 -24.76 -16.27 26.41
N LYS A 21 -23.82 -16.95 25.72
CA LYS A 21 -23.45 -18.34 26.03
C LYS A 21 -22.95 -18.55 27.45
N ALA A 22 -22.25 -17.54 28.00
CA ALA A 22 -21.75 -17.56 29.37
C ALA A 22 -22.79 -17.12 30.43
N GLY A 23 -24.01 -16.76 30.04
CA GLY A 23 -25.04 -16.25 30.93
C GLY A 23 -24.77 -14.85 31.47
N LEU A 24 -23.87 -14.09 30.84
CA LEU A 24 -23.50 -12.71 31.21
C LEU A 24 -24.40 -11.66 30.54
N ALA A 25 -25.12 -12.02 29.52
CA ALA A 25 -26.10 -11.19 28.82
C ALA A 25 -27.30 -12.07 28.37
N ASP A 26 -28.47 -11.47 28.17
CA ASP A 26 -29.64 -12.15 27.60
C ASP A 26 -29.66 -12.06 26.07
N GLU A 27 -30.53 -12.85 25.43
CA GLU A 27 -30.69 -12.86 23.96
C GLU A 27 -31.20 -11.52 23.42
N GLY A 28 -31.91 -10.73 24.21
CA GLY A 28 -32.37 -9.39 23.83
C GLY A 28 -31.21 -8.44 23.54
N PHE A 29 -30.05 -8.67 24.17
CA PHE A 29 -28.84 -7.89 23.86
C PHE A 29 -28.34 -8.12 22.42
N LEU A 30 -28.36 -9.35 21.93
CA LEU A 30 -28.03 -9.64 20.52
C LEU A 30 -29.03 -8.98 19.56
N ALA A 31 -30.33 -9.07 19.87
CA ALA A 31 -31.37 -8.42 19.08
C ALA A 31 -31.17 -6.89 19.03
N TYR A 32 -30.81 -6.28 20.17
CA TYR A 32 -30.51 -4.85 20.24
C TYR A 32 -29.31 -4.46 19.36
N LEU A 33 -28.21 -5.23 19.41
CA LEU A 33 -27.00 -4.96 18.64
C LEU A 33 -27.14 -5.14 17.12
N THR A 34 -28.11 -5.93 16.69
CA THR A 34 -28.42 -6.20 15.27
C THR A 34 -29.52 -5.32 14.72
N ASP A 35 -30.27 -4.63 15.57
CA ASP A 35 -31.33 -3.70 15.19
C ASP A 35 -30.71 -2.39 14.67
N GLU A 36 -30.76 -2.20 13.37
CA GLU A 36 -30.14 -1.06 12.68
C GLU A 36 -30.82 0.29 12.99
N ASP A 37 -32.00 0.28 13.58
CA ASP A 37 -32.66 1.49 14.09
C ASP A 37 -32.14 1.89 15.48
N LYS A 38 -31.37 1.02 16.14
CA LYS A 38 -30.80 1.26 17.46
C LYS A 38 -29.29 1.37 17.45
N VAL A 39 -28.60 0.48 16.72
CA VAL A 39 -27.14 0.41 16.68
C VAL A 39 -26.67 0.38 15.23
N THR A 40 -25.81 1.32 14.88
CA THR A 40 -25.17 1.40 13.58
C THR A 40 -23.66 1.26 13.68
N TYR A 41 -23.05 0.79 12.61
CA TYR A 41 -21.60 0.60 12.49
C TYR A 41 -21.10 1.36 11.25
N PRO A 42 -21.00 2.71 11.33
CA PRO A 42 -20.61 3.53 10.20
C PRO A 42 -19.21 3.18 9.71
N TRP A 43 -19.05 3.11 8.39
CA TRP A 43 -17.72 3.01 7.80
C TRP A 43 -17.00 4.35 7.89
N SER A 44 -15.69 4.29 8.01
CA SER A 44 -14.86 5.49 7.93
C SER A 44 -13.56 5.20 7.21
N MET A 45 -13.03 6.22 6.56
CA MET A 45 -11.72 6.20 5.95
C MET A 45 -10.95 7.44 6.41
N ILE A 46 -9.85 7.21 7.08
CA ILE A 46 -8.92 8.25 7.51
C ILE A 46 -7.66 8.25 6.65
N ASP A 47 -7.15 9.43 6.36
CA ASP A 47 -5.88 9.62 5.70
C ASP A 47 -4.99 10.57 6.48
N LYS A 48 -4.31 10.02 7.46
CA LYS A 48 -3.31 10.69 8.31
C LYS A 48 -2.26 9.68 8.69
N ILE A 49 -1.00 10.00 8.46
CA ILE A 49 0.12 9.17 8.90
C ILE A 49 0.77 9.83 10.12
N THR A 50 0.90 9.05 11.18
CA THR A 50 1.56 9.45 12.42
C THR A 50 2.67 8.43 12.71
N PRO A 51 3.90 8.63 12.20
CA PRO A 51 5.00 7.73 12.48
C PRO A 51 5.42 7.80 13.95
N ARG A 52 6.33 6.91 14.34
CA ARG A 52 6.93 6.97 15.66
C ARG A 52 7.63 8.30 15.88
N PRO A 53 7.78 8.75 17.14
CA PRO A 53 8.58 9.93 17.45
C PRO A 53 9.97 9.83 16.80
N ASP A 54 10.35 10.90 16.11
CA ASP A 54 11.59 10.97 15.34
C ASP A 54 12.60 11.90 16.02
N ALA A 55 13.88 11.51 16.02
CA ALA A 55 14.94 12.27 16.69
C ALA A 55 15.14 13.65 16.06
N LEU A 56 15.00 13.79 14.74
CA LEU A 56 15.12 15.10 14.07
C LEU A 56 14.01 16.04 14.49
N VAL A 57 12.78 15.52 14.63
CA VAL A 57 11.64 16.30 15.14
C VAL A 57 11.87 16.72 16.59
N GLN A 58 12.41 15.81 17.42
CA GLN A 58 12.78 16.11 18.80
C GLN A 58 13.82 17.25 18.88
N GLU A 59 14.87 17.21 18.04
CA GLU A 59 15.88 18.27 17.95
C GLU A 59 15.29 19.61 17.47
N MET A 60 14.35 19.58 16.53
CA MET A 60 13.66 20.80 16.08
C MET A 60 12.86 21.43 17.20
N LEU A 61 12.10 20.63 17.96
CA LEU A 61 11.33 21.08 19.11
C LEU A 61 12.24 21.65 20.21
N GLU A 62 13.42 21.05 20.41
CA GLU A 62 14.42 21.58 21.34
C GLU A 62 14.88 22.99 20.96
N LYS A 63 15.19 23.20 19.69
CA LYS A 63 15.59 24.53 19.16
C LYS A 63 14.49 25.56 19.32
N ASP A 64 13.24 25.14 19.26
CA ASP A 64 12.06 25.99 19.45
C ASP A 64 11.72 26.19 20.95
N GLY A 65 12.53 25.66 21.86
CA GLY A 65 12.35 25.82 23.31
C GLY A 65 11.29 24.91 23.94
N PHE A 66 10.86 23.86 23.25
CA PHE A 66 9.92 22.88 23.79
C PHE A 66 10.63 22.02 24.85
N GLU A 67 10.10 22.02 26.06
CA GLU A 67 10.59 21.22 27.17
C GLU A 67 9.93 19.84 27.21
N ASP A 68 10.43 18.93 28.08
CA ASP A 68 9.87 17.58 28.33
C ASP A 68 9.70 16.72 27.06
N ARG A 69 10.60 16.83 26.13
CA ARG A 69 10.55 16.16 24.82
C ARG A 69 11.04 14.71 24.81
N GLU A 70 11.36 14.16 25.98
CA GLU A 70 11.93 12.83 26.09
C GLU A 70 10.96 11.75 25.63
N VAL A 71 11.45 10.85 24.78
CA VAL A 71 10.71 9.68 24.33
C VAL A 71 10.91 8.54 25.32
N ILE A 72 9.82 8.13 25.96
CA ILE A 72 9.80 7.02 26.90
C ILE A 72 9.49 5.73 26.13
N ILE A 73 10.38 4.76 26.24
CA ILE A 73 10.15 3.41 25.73
C ILE A 73 9.75 2.53 26.91
N THR A 74 8.50 2.05 26.90
CA THR A 74 7.98 1.20 27.96
C THR A 74 8.59 -0.21 27.90
N GLU A 75 8.43 -1.00 28.98
CA GLU A 75 8.84 -2.42 29.00
C GLU A 75 8.21 -3.24 27.88
N LYS A 76 7.00 -2.90 27.45
CA LYS A 76 6.29 -3.51 26.31
C LYS A 76 6.77 -2.98 24.95
N LYS A 77 7.86 -2.20 24.90
CA LYS A 77 8.40 -1.58 23.69
C LYS A 77 7.39 -0.67 22.97
N THR A 78 6.47 -0.04 23.70
CA THR A 78 5.64 1.04 23.19
C THR A 78 6.35 2.38 23.39
N TYR A 79 6.14 3.30 22.45
CA TYR A 79 6.74 4.63 22.47
C TYR A 79 5.72 5.61 23.02
N THR A 80 6.10 6.39 24.01
CA THR A 80 5.31 7.49 24.58
C THR A 80 6.14 8.75 24.48
N ALA A 81 5.59 9.80 23.86
CA ALA A 81 6.25 11.10 23.73
C ALA A 81 5.23 12.21 23.99
N PRO A 82 5.65 13.38 24.49
CA PRO A 82 4.79 14.53 24.69
C PRO A 82 4.47 15.28 23.38
N PHE A 83 4.93 14.76 22.24
CA PHE A 83 4.66 15.30 20.92
C PHE A 83 4.24 14.18 19.93
N VAL A 84 3.60 14.58 18.86
CA VAL A 84 3.19 13.67 17.77
C VAL A 84 3.91 14.10 16.50
N ASN A 85 4.65 13.18 15.91
CA ASN A 85 5.14 13.34 14.54
C ASN A 85 4.00 12.96 13.58
N ALA A 86 3.47 13.93 12.85
CA ALA A 86 2.35 13.71 11.94
C ALA A 86 2.55 14.50 10.64
N GLU A 87 2.07 13.93 9.53
CA GLU A 87 2.07 14.66 8.26
C GLU A 87 1.03 15.80 8.25
N GLU A 88 1.25 16.82 7.39
CA GLU A 88 0.30 17.91 7.19
C GLU A 88 -1.03 17.40 6.62
N THR A 89 -0.98 16.47 5.66
CA THR A 89 -2.17 15.92 5.00
C THR A 89 -3.03 15.17 5.99
N GLU A 90 -4.28 15.56 6.09
CA GLU A 90 -5.29 14.83 6.84
C GLU A 90 -6.67 15.00 6.22
N TYR A 91 -7.46 13.95 6.23
CA TYR A 91 -8.90 14.01 6.10
C TYR A 91 -9.54 12.74 6.66
N LEU A 92 -10.77 12.87 7.12
CA LEU A 92 -11.60 11.80 7.61
C LEU A 92 -12.92 11.84 6.87
N VAL A 93 -13.27 10.72 6.25
CA VAL A 93 -14.57 10.51 5.59
C VAL A 93 -15.34 9.47 6.38
N VAL A 94 -16.57 9.76 6.73
CA VAL A 94 -17.41 8.92 7.60
C VAL A 94 -18.78 8.74 6.98
N GLU A 95 -19.30 7.51 7.04
CA GLU A 95 -20.68 7.22 6.69
C GLU A 95 -21.64 7.96 7.65
N ASP A 96 -22.52 8.79 7.11
CA ASP A 96 -23.49 9.55 7.90
C ASP A 96 -24.70 8.69 8.26
N ARG A 97 -24.49 7.72 9.16
CA ARG A 97 -25.51 6.81 9.62
C ARG A 97 -25.49 6.66 11.14
N TYR A 98 -26.25 7.50 11.81
CA TYR A 98 -26.36 7.60 13.25
C TYR A 98 -27.81 7.63 13.70
N THR A 99 -28.21 6.72 14.60
CA THR A 99 -29.60 6.59 15.07
C THR A 99 -29.98 7.61 16.14
N ASN A 100 -29.00 8.10 16.92
CA ASN A 100 -29.22 9.00 18.06
C ASN A 100 -28.56 10.38 17.89
N GLY A 101 -28.36 10.81 16.64
CA GLY A 101 -27.61 12.01 16.33
C GLY A 101 -26.09 11.81 16.44
N ARG A 102 -25.33 12.80 16.02
CA ARG A 102 -23.85 12.78 16.02
C ARG A 102 -23.26 14.14 16.35
N PRO A 103 -22.02 14.22 16.80
CA PRO A 103 -21.34 15.50 16.95
C PRO A 103 -21.12 16.16 15.60
N PRO A 104 -21.12 17.51 15.52
CA PRO A 104 -20.96 18.28 14.27
C PRO A 104 -19.49 18.33 13.86
N LEU A 105 -18.84 17.16 13.61
CA LEU A 105 -17.42 17.08 13.26
C LEU A 105 -17.10 17.69 11.89
N GLU A 106 -18.11 17.90 11.03
CA GLU A 106 -17.96 18.65 9.78
C GLU A 106 -17.47 20.08 9.99
N LEU A 107 -17.71 20.68 11.13
CA LEU A 107 -17.14 21.97 11.51
C LEU A 107 -15.62 21.92 11.69
N GLY A 108 -15.07 20.75 11.96
CA GLY A 108 -13.64 20.45 12.02
C GLY A 108 -13.09 19.84 10.73
N GLY A 109 -13.86 19.83 9.63
CA GLY A 109 -13.41 19.33 8.33
C GLY A 109 -13.64 17.85 8.06
N VAL A 110 -14.36 17.13 8.94
CA VAL A 110 -14.78 15.74 8.67
C VAL A 110 -15.82 15.73 7.56
N LEU A 111 -15.65 14.82 6.61
CA LEU A 111 -16.58 14.65 5.49
C LEU A 111 -17.58 13.55 5.82
N TYR A 112 -18.84 13.91 6.01
CA TYR A 112 -19.93 12.95 6.15
C TYR A 112 -20.58 12.66 4.79
N THR A 113 -20.79 11.38 4.49
CA THR A 113 -21.32 10.94 3.19
C THR A 113 -21.99 9.57 3.31
N ASP A 114 -22.44 9.00 2.21
CA ASP A 114 -22.93 7.63 2.16
C ASP A 114 -21.80 6.59 2.17
N ARG A 115 -22.12 5.34 2.53
CA ARG A 115 -21.18 4.21 2.59
C ARG A 115 -20.46 3.96 1.27
N ALA A 116 -21.16 4.07 0.15
CA ALA A 116 -20.57 3.82 -1.17
C ALA A 116 -19.50 4.87 -1.52
N THR A 117 -19.67 6.09 -1.08
CA THR A 117 -18.67 7.15 -1.25
C THR A 117 -17.46 6.94 -0.34
N VAL A 118 -17.65 6.47 0.91
CA VAL A 118 -16.53 6.05 1.79
C VAL A 118 -15.70 4.96 1.11
N ASP A 119 -16.34 3.92 0.54
CA ASP A 119 -15.66 2.86 -0.21
C ASP A 119 -14.87 3.42 -1.41
N LYS A 120 -15.47 4.33 -2.19
CA LYS A 120 -14.78 4.96 -3.32
C LYS A 120 -13.54 5.75 -2.90
N VAL A 121 -13.60 6.49 -1.79
CA VAL A 121 -12.43 7.21 -1.25
C VAL A 121 -11.32 6.24 -0.86
N GLU A 122 -11.68 5.15 -0.20
CA GLU A 122 -10.71 4.12 0.15
C GLU A 122 -10.09 3.49 -1.10
N ARG A 123 -10.89 3.08 -2.07
CA ARG A 123 -10.41 2.50 -3.33
C ARG A 123 -9.50 3.44 -4.11
N MET A 124 -9.85 4.73 -4.19
CA MET A 124 -8.99 5.74 -4.81
C MET A 124 -7.59 5.75 -4.18
N LYS A 125 -7.49 5.74 -2.86
CA LYS A 125 -6.21 5.73 -2.13
C LYS A 125 -5.48 4.39 -2.28
N VAL A 126 -6.16 3.28 -1.98
CA VAL A 126 -5.56 1.96 -1.81
C VAL A 126 -5.23 1.30 -3.14
N CYS A 127 -6.11 1.45 -4.15
CA CYS A 127 -5.94 0.76 -5.43
C CYS A 127 -5.21 1.62 -6.49
N THR A 128 -5.10 2.95 -6.27
CA THR A 128 -4.63 3.84 -7.34
C THR A 128 -3.60 4.87 -6.87
N CYS A 129 -4.01 5.82 -6.00
CA CYS A 129 -3.30 7.10 -5.86
C CYS A 129 -2.16 7.11 -4.84
N LEU A 130 -2.10 6.17 -3.89
CA LEU A 130 -1.04 6.14 -2.87
C LEU A 130 -0.38 4.76 -2.76
N ASN A 131 -1.16 3.74 -2.41
CA ASN A 131 -0.58 2.48 -1.97
C ASN A 131 0.15 1.70 -3.09
N PRO A 132 -0.29 1.70 -4.36
CA PRO A 132 0.48 1.11 -5.46
C PRO A 132 1.83 1.80 -5.66
N LEU A 133 1.86 3.14 -5.62
CA LEU A 133 3.09 3.93 -5.77
C LEU A 133 4.09 3.60 -4.65
N HIS A 134 3.59 3.55 -3.43
CA HIS A 134 4.39 3.20 -2.26
C HIS A 134 4.95 1.77 -2.33
N THR A 135 4.17 0.81 -2.87
CA THR A 135 4.65 -0.57 -3.05
C THR A 135 5.69 -0.67 -4.15
N ALA A 136 5.53 0.07 -5.24
CA ALA A 136 6.53 0.13 -6.31
C ALA A 136 7.87 0.65 -5.78
N LEU A 137 7.85 1.74 -5.01
CA LEU A 137 9.03 2.26 -4.32
C LEU A 137 9.63 1.20 -3.38
N ALA A 138 8.80 0.54 -2.56
CA ALA A 138 9.29 -0.45 -1.61
C ALA A 138 10.05 -1.61 -2.29
N ILE A 139 9.51 -2.14 -3.39
CA ILE A 139 10.14 -3.23 -4.14
C ILE A 139 11.47 -2.76 -4.75
N TYR A 140 11.45 -1.67 -5.52
CA TYR A 140 12.64 -1.18 -6.19
C TYR A 140 13.64 -0.52 -5.24
N GLY A 141 13.17 0.12 -4.17
CA GLY A 141 14.02 0.67 -3.12
C GLY A 141 14.84 -0.40 -2.41
N CYS A 142 14.23 -1.54 -2.06
CA CYS A 142 14.96 -2.69 -1.53
C CYS A 142 15.99 -3.22 -2.51
N LEU A 143 15.63 -3.33 -3.80
CA LEU A 143 16.54 -3.82 -4.84
C LEU A 143 17.70 -2.88 -5.11
N LEU A 144 17.50 -1.57 -5.00
CA LEU A 144 18.51 -0.54 -5.24
C LEU A 144 19.23 -0.07 -3.97
N GLY A 145 18.97 -0.71 -2.81
CA GLY A 145 19.67 -0.45 -1.55
C GLY A 145 19.24 0.83 -0.83
N HIS A 146 18.07 1.40 -1.16
CA HIS A 146 17.54 2.55 -0.43
C HIS A 146 17.01 2.15 0.96
N THR A 147 17.08 3.10 1.88
CA THR A 147 16.62 2.93 3.28
C THR A 147 15.49 3.87 3.67
N LEU A 148 15.20 4.89 2.84
CA LEU A 148 14.16 5.89 3.05
C LEU A 148 13.39 6.17 1.75
N ILE A 149 12.07 6.14 1.82
CA ILE A 149 11.18 6.51 0.70
C ILE A 149 11.44 7.95 0.22
N SER A 150 11.71 8.87 1.13
CA SER A 150 12.03 10.26 0.76
C SER A 150 13.36 10.39 -0.01
N ALA A 151 14.31 9.48 0.19
CA ALA A 151 15.52 9.41 -0.60
C ALA A 151 15.26 8.84 -2.01
N GLU A 152 14.38 7.85 -2.13
CA GLU A 152 13.94 7.30 -3.41
C GLU A 152 13.27 8.36 -4.29
N MET A 153 12.54 9.29 -3.71
CA MET A 153 11.91 10.40 -4.45
C MET A 153 12.91 11.45 -5.00
N LYS A 154 14.19 11.36 -4.60
CA LYS A 154 15.28 12.15 -5.19
C LYS A 154 15.95 11.40 -6.35
N ASP A 155 15.74 10.10 -6.46
CA ASP A 155 16.19 9.27 -7.57
C ASP A 155 15.25 9.47 -8.77
N GLU A 156 15.80 9.91 -9.90
CA GLU A 156 15.01 10.28 -11.10
C GLU A 156 14.23 9.10 -11.67
N ASP A 157 14.81 7.89 -11.67
CA ASP A 157 14.14 6.70 -12.20
C ASP A 157 13.01 6.24 -11.29
N LEU A 158 13.21 6.23 -9.96
CA LEU A 158 12.17 5.84 -9.00
C LEU A 158 11.04 6.86 -8.96
N ARG A 159 11.35 8.14 -8.94
CA ARG A 159 10.36 9.22 -9.04
C ARG A 159 9.62 9.14 -10.37
N GLY A 160 10.33 8.91 -11.46
CA GLY A 160 9.76 8.72 -12.80
C GLY A 160 8.81 7.53 -12.85
N LEU A 161 9.22 6.39 -12.28
CA LEU A 161 8.40 5.18 -12.17
C LEU A 161 7.03 5.49 -11.55
N VAL A 162 7.03 6.02 -10.33
CA VAL A 162 5.77 6.24 -9.62
C VAL A 162 4.92 7.35 -10.20
N THR A 163 5.54 8.40 -10.74
CA THR A 163 4.82 9.50 -11.38
C THR A 163 4.12 9.02 -12.64
N LYS A 164 4.84 8.36 -13.53
CA LYS A 164 4.29 7.90 -14.82
C LYS A 164 3.31 6.75 -14.63
N MET A 165 3.62 5.78 -13.79
CA MET A 165 2.70 4.69 -13.43
C MET A 165 1.39 5.26 -12.84
N GLY A 166 1.49 6.21 -11.92
CA GLY A 166 0.34 6.84 -11.30
C GLY A 166 -0.56 7.55 -12.31
N TYR A 167 0.00 8.50 -13.06
CA TYR A 167 -0.79 9.33 -13.97
C TYR A 167 -1.19 8.61 -15.27
N GLN A 168 -0.34 7.76 -15.83
CA GLN A 168 -0.59 7.19 -17.16
C GLN A 168 -1.28 5.83 -17.10
N GLU A 169 -1.04 5.03 -16.05
CA GLU A 169 -1.56 3.67 -15.97
C GLU A 169 -2.65 3.50 -14.91
N ALA A 170 -2.53 4.13 -13.74
CA ALA A 170 -3.50 3.99 -12.66
C ALA A 170 -4.67 4.98 -12.76
N MET A 171 -4.41 6.25 -13.06
CA MET A 171 -5.46 7.28 -13.15
C MET A 171 -6.55 7.00 -14.22
N PRO A 172 -6.30 6.39 -15.39
CA PRO A 172 -7.36 6.04 -16.34
C PRO A 172 -8.44 5.12 -15.79
N VAL A 173 -8.14 4.38 -14.73
CA VAL A 173 -9.07 3.45 -14.08
C VAL A 173 -9.42 3.84 -12.65
N VAL A 174 -9.00 5.02 -12.19
CA VAL A 174 -9.28 5.49 -10.84
C VAL A 174 -10.79 5.55 -10.56
N VAL A 175 -11.15 5.21 -9.34
CA VAL A 175 -12.52 5.43 -8.84
C VAL A 175 -12.59 6.84 -8.29
N ASP A 176 -13.36 7.72 -8.94
CA ASP A 176 -13.60 9.08 -8.45
C ASP A 176 -14.70 9.07 -7.37
N PRO A 177 -14.38 9.45 -6.13
CA PRO A 177 -15.37 9.49 -5.05
C PRO A 177 -16.27 10.75 -5.11
N GLY A 178 -15.95 11.75 -5.93
CA GLY A 178 -16.68 13.01 -6.03
C GLY A 178 -16.42 14.00 -4.88
N VAL A 179 -16.10 13.54 -3.68
CA VAL A 179 -15.81 14.37 -2.50
C VAL A 179 -14.36 14.83 -2.42
N ARG A 180 -13.47 14.20 -3.16
CA ARG A 180 -12.06 14.57 -3.28
C ARG A 180 -11.55 14.21 -4.68
N LYS A 181 -10.94 15.17 -5.35
CA LYS A 181 -10.45 14.93 -6.71
C LYS A 181 -9.22 14.02 -6.71
N PRO A 182 -9.23 12.90 -7.45
CA PRO A 182 -8.08 11.99 -7.51
C PRO A 182 -6.78 12.67 -7.98
N ALA A 183 -6.87 13.62 -8.91
CA ALA A 183 -5.70 14.36 -9.42
C ALA A 183 -5.01 15.20 -8.32
N ASP A 184 -5.81 15.88 -7.46
CA ASP A 184 -5.26 16.65 -6.35
C ASP A 184 -4.65 15.72 -5.30
N PHE A 185 -5.28 14.58 -5.07
CA PHE A 185 -4.79 13.58 -4.12
C PHE A 185 -3.44 13.00 -4.56
N ILE A 186 -3.34 12.47 -5.78
CA ILE A 186 -2.08 11.90 -6.28
C ILE A 186 -0.98 12.96 -6.38
N GLY A 187 -1.32 14.20 -6.74
CA GLY A 187 -0.40 15.33 -6.73
C GLY A 187 0.18 15.61 -5.35
N ALA A 188 -0.65 15.58 -4.30
CA ALA A 188 -0.18 15.73 -2.92
C ALA A 188 0.71 14.54 -2.49
N VAL A 189 0.36 13.32 -2.88
CA VAL A 189 1.17 12.11 -2.62
C VAL A 189 2.57 12.26 -3.21
N LEU A 190 2.67 12.57 -4.49
CA LEU A 190 3.94 12.61 -5.23
C LEU A 190 4.83 13.81 -4.86
N ASN A 191 4.23 14.97 -4.53
CA ASN A 191 4.98 16.21 -4.35
C ASN A 191 5.16 16.62 -2.88
N LYS A 192 4.34 16.10 -1.96
CA LYS A 192 4.41 16.47 -0.54
C LYS A 192 4.69 15.27 0.36
N ARG A 193 3.96 14.16 0.19
CA ARG A 193 3.97 13.06 1.15
C ARG A 193 5.18 12.13 0.98
N LEU A 194 5.36 11.54 -0.21
CA LEU A 194 6.48 10.63 -0.47
C LEU A 194 7.85 11.31 -0.35
N PRO A 195 8.06 12.58 -0.78
CA PRO A 195 9.34 13.25 -0.62
C PRO A 195 9.63 13.78 0.79
N ASN A 196 8.68 13.69 1.73
CA ASN A 196 8.82 14.29 3.05
C ASN A 196 9.91 13.59 3.89
N PRO A 197 11.04 14.27 4.20
CA PRO A 197 12.13 13.67 4.96
C PRO A 197 11.81 13.46 6.45
N PHE A 198 10.78 14.15 6.97
CA PHE A 198 10.33 13.99 8.36
C PHE A 198 9.37 12.82 8.55
N MET A 199 9.07 12.10 7.46
CA MET A 199 8.34 10.84 7.48
C MET A 199 9.35 9.70 7.25
N PRO A 200 10.00 9.17 8.31
CA PRO A 200 11.07 8.19 8.19
C PRO A 200 10.51 6.81 7.82
N ASP A 201 10.01 6.70 6.61
CA ASP A 201 9.43 5.47 6.09
C ASP A 201 10.46 4.70 5.27
N ALA A 202 10.64 3.43 5.61
CA ALA A 202 11.63 2.57 4.99
C ALA A 202 10.98 1.64 3.95
N PRO A 203 11.60 1.44 2.77
CA PRO A 203 11.12 0.48 1.78
C PRO A 203 10.94 -0.93 2.36
N GLN A 204 11.84 -1.37 3.24
CA GLN A 204 11.75 -2.67 3.91
C GLN A 204 10.50 -2.81 4.77
N ARG A 205 10.10 -1.75 5.49
CA ARG A 205 8.85 -1.74 6.27
C ARG A 205 7.61 -1.80 5.36
N ILE A 206 7.64 -1.06 4.27
CA ILE A 206 6.53 -1.06 3.30
C ILE A 206 6.44 -2.37 2.54
N ALA A 207 7.56 -3.07 2.32
CA ALA A 207 7.58 -4.37 1.65
C ALA A 207 7.06 -5.54 2.51
N THR A 208 6.81 -5.33 3.82
CA THR A 208 6.13 -6.35 4.65
C THR A 208 4.78 -6.71 4.04
N ASP A 209 4.43 -8.01 4.01
CA ASP A 209 3.17 -8.53 3.46
C ASP A 209 2.89 -8.11 2.01
N THR A 210 3.91 -8.03 1.15
CA THR A 210 3.75 -7.60 -0.25
C THR A 210 2.81 -8.53 -1.01
N SER A 211 2.90 -9.86 -0.81
CA SER A 211 2.01 -10.82 -1.46
C SER A 211 0.52 -10.54 -1.19
N GLN A 212 0.19 -10.02 0.00
CA GLN A 212 -1.18 -9.68 0.39
C GLN A 212 -1.62 -8.30 -0.14
N LYS A 213 -0.66 -7.50 -0.62
CA LYS A 213 -0.89 -6.14 -1.09
C LYS A 213 -1.05 -6.07 -2.61
N LEU A 214 -0.29 -6.87 -3.35
CA LEU A 214 -0.30 -6.87 -4.81
C LEU A 214 -1.70 -7.07 -5.43
N PRO A 215 -2.55 -8.00 -4.91
CA PRO A 215 -3.87 -8.22 -5.47
C PRO A 215 -4.72 -6.95 -5.51
N ILE A 216 -4.69 -6.18 -4.44
CA ILE A 216 -5.52 -4.97 -4.28
C ILE A 216 -4.86 -3.77 -4.97
N ARG A 217 -3.52 -3.66 -4.91
CA ARG A 217 -2.79 -2.47 -5.36
C ARG A 217 -2.53 -2.44 -6.86
N PHE A 218 -2.34 -3.60 -7.49
CA PHE A 218 -2.08 -3.72 -8.93
C PHE A 218 -3.11 -4.59 -9.64
N GLY A 219 -3.54 -5.69 -9.01
CA GLY A 219 -4.55 -6.59 -9.58
C GLY A 219 -5.87 -5.88 -9.88
N GLU A 220 -6.34 -4.99 -9.02
CA GLU A 220 -7.56 -4.20 -9.27
C GLU A 220 -7.40 -3.24 -10.47
N THR A 221 -6.21 -2.66 -10.67
CA THR A 221 -5.91 -1.86 -11.88
C THR A 221 -5.98 -2.74 -13.13
N ILE A 222 -5.35 -3.92 -13.13
CA ILE A 222 -5.36 -4.86 -14.25
C ILE A 222 -6.81 -5.31 -14.56
N LYS A 223 -7.58 -5.70 -13.54
CA LYS A 223 -9.00 -6.05 -13.70
C LYS A 223 -9.81 -4.93 -14.31
N ALA A 224 -9.56 -3.68 -13.89
CA ALA A 224 -10.27 -2.53 -14.40
C ALA A 224 -9.94 -2.27 -15.88
N TYR A 225 -8.70 -2.46 -16.32
CA TYR A 225 -8.32 -2.41 -17.73
C TYR A 225 -9.05 -3.47 -18.56
N VAL A 226 -9.07 -4.71 -18.07
CA VAL A 226 -9.78 -5.81 -18.73
C VAL A 226 -11.29 -5.51 -18.80
N ALA A 227 -11.90 -5.12 -17.71
CA ALA A 227 -13.34 -4.85 -17.63
C ALA A 227 -13.79 -3.68 -18.51
N LYS A 228 -12.95 -2.65 -18.65
CA LYS A 228 -13.23 -1.47 -19.49
C LYS A 228 -12.80 -1.64 -20.94
N GLY A 229 -12.18 -2.78 -21.30
CA GLY A 229 -11.65 -3.01 -22.64
C GLY A 229 -10.54 -2.02 -23.04
N LEU A 230 -9.78 -1.51 -22.07
CA LEU A 230 -8.68 -0.60 -22.34
C LEU A 230 -7.49 -1.35 -22.93
N ASP A 231 -6.69 -0.63 -23.70
CA ASP A 231 -5.47 -1.18 -24.28
C ASP A 231 -4.46 -1.55 -23.20
N LYS A 232 -4.21 -2.85 -23.04
CA LYS A 232 -3.25 -3.40 -22.10
C LYS A 232 -1.80 -3.16 -22.51
N ASP A 233 -1.54 -2.83 -23.78
CA ASP A 233 -0.21 -2.46 -24.25
C ASP A 233 0.23 -1.12 -23.65
N GLY A 234 -0.72 -0.33 -23.20
CA GLY A 234 -0.50 0.85 -22.39
C GLY A 234 0.06 0.56 -20.99
N LEU A 235 -0.15 -0.64 -20.42
CA LEU A 235 0.43 -1.04 -19.15
C LEU A 235 1.88 -1.51 -19.33
N VAL A 236 2.84 -0.73 -18.87
CA VAL A 236 4.28 -1.01 -18.93
C VAL A 236 4.91 -0.99 -17.54
N LEU A 237 4.62 0.03 -16.77
CA LEU A 237 5.26 0.21 -15.46
C LEU A 237 4.60 -0.66 -14.38
N VAL A 238 3.30 -0.92 -14.46
CA VAL A 238 2.64 -1.92 -13.60
C VAL A 238 3.26 -3.31 -13.84
N PRO A 239 3.35 -3.85 -15.07
CA PRO A 239 4.09 -5.09 -15.35
C PRO A 239 5.54 -5.06 -14.86
N LEU A 240 6.25 -3.94 -15.00
CA LEU A 240 7.62 -3.79 -14.53
C LEU A 240 7.72 -3.96 -13.01
N VAL A 241 6.76 -3.41 -12.24
CA VAL A 241 6.73 -3.60 -10.79
C VAL A 241 6.47 -5.06 -10.42
N LEU A 242 5.59 -5.74 -11.15
CA LEU A 242 5.33 -7.17 -10.92
C LEU A 242 6.55 -8.05 -11.28
N ALA A 243 7.30 -7.69 -12.32
CA ALA A 243 8.58 -8.32 -12.64
C ALA A 243 9.63 -8.05 -11.54
N GLY A 244 9.68 -6.82 -11.03
CA GLY A 244 10.52 -6.43 -9.90
C GLY A 244 10.22 -7.22 -8.63
N TYR A 245 8.97 -7.62 -8.41
CA TYR A 245 8.63 -8.47 -7.27
C TYR A 245 9.28 -9.85 -7.33
N ALA A 246 9.33 -10.50 -8.49
CA ALA A 246 10.06 -11.76 -8.64
C ALA A 246 11.56 -11.58 -8.34
N ARG A 247 12.14 -10.47 -8.79
CA ARG A 247 13.54 -10.13 -8.50
C ARG A 247 13.77 -9.85 -7.01
N TYR A 248 12.81 -9.20 -6.33
CA TYR A 248 12.82 -8.96 -4.88
C TYR A 248 12.75 -10.27 -4.07
N LEU A 249 11.89 -11.21 -4.47
CA LEU A 249 11.79 -12.53 -3.83
C LEU A 249 13.10 -13.31 -3.84
N LYS A 250 13.98 -13.08 -4.82
CA LYS A 250 15.31 -13.70 -4.89
C LYS A 250 16.20 -13.30 -3.72
N GLY A 251 15.96 -12.16 -3.08
CA GLY A 251 16.75 -11.69 -1.95
C GLY A 251 18.19 -11.30 -2.30
N VAL A 252 18.39 -10.77 -3.52
CA VAL A 252 19.70 -10.27 -4.00
C VAL A 252 19.48 -8.88 -4.59
N ASP A 253 20.25 -7.89 -4.17
CA ASP A 253 20.15 -6.50 -4.64
C ASP A 253 20.76 -6.29 -6.03
N ASP A 254 20.70 -5.06 -6.52
CA ASP A 254 21.21 -4.72 -7.87
C ASP A 254 22.74 -4.83 -7.99
N GLU A 255 23.46 -4.79 -6.87
CA GLU A 255 24.91 -4.98 -6.82
C GLU A 255 25.34 -6.46 -6.65
N GLY A 256 24.34 -7.38 -6.57
CA GLY A 256 24.58 -8.81 -6.37
C GLY A 256 24.76 -9.21 -4.90
N ARG A 257 24.48 -8.33 -3.95
CA ARG A 257 24.57 -8.61 -2.52
C ARG A 257 23.30 -9.24 -2.00
N PRO A 258 23.36 -10.24 -1.12
CA PRO A 258 22.19 -10.85 -0.53
C PRO A 258 21.53 -9.89 0.46
N PHE A 259 20.19 -9.88 0.47
CA PHE A 259 19.38 -9.28 1.52
C PHE A 259 18.22 -10.21 1.90
N THR A 260 17.67 -10.02 3.09
CA THR A 260 16.49 -10.79 3.52
C THR A 260 15.23 -10.02 3.12
N PRO A 261 14.36 -10.60 2.27
CA PRO A 261 13.05 -10.03 2.01
C PRO A 261 12.26 -9.82 3.30
N SER A 262 11.43 -8.79 3.33
CA SER A 262 10.61 -8.44 4.49
C SER A 262 9.60 -9.55 4.81
N PRO A 263 9.17 -9.69 6.07
CA PRO A 263 8.21 -10.72 6.47
C PRO A 263 6.95 -10.71 5.59
N ASP A 264 6.55 -11.89 5.14
CA ASP A 264 5.39 -12.08 4.27
C ASP A 264 4.83 -13.49 4.49
N PRO A 265 3.50 -13.68 4.67
CA PRO A 265 2.92 -14.99 4.96
C PRO A 265 3.12 -16.02 3.84
N LEU A 266 3.29 -15.58 2.58
CA LEU A 266 3.53 -16.48 1.45
C LEU A 266 5.02 -16.62 1.07
N LEU A 267 5.94 -15.99 1.81
CA LEU A 267 7.36 -15.95 1.45
C LEU A 267 7.95 -17.38 1.29
N ALA A 268 7.61 -18.29 2.21
CA ALA A 268 8.08 -19.69 2.17
C ALA A 268 7.59 -20.46 0.93
N GLU A 269 6.45 -20.06 0.35
CA GLU A 269 5.91 -20.67 -0.87
C GLU A 269 6.47 -20.01 -2.14
N LEU A 270 6.68 -18.69 -2.10
CA LEU A 270 7.02 -17.92 -3.29
C LEU A 270 8.52 -17.90 -3.59
N GLN A 271 9.40 -17.89 -2.57
CA GLN A 271 10.84 -17.91 -2.79
C GLN A 271 11.34 -19.14 -3.56
N PRO A 272 10.83 -20.38 -3.33
CA PRO A 272 11.22 -21.54 -4.15
C PRO A 272 10.93 -21.35 -5.65
N MET A 273 9.91 -20.57 -6.03
CA MET A 273 9.57 -20.34 -7.45
C MET A 273 10.62 -19.52 -8.20
N VAL A 274 11.45 -18.77 -7.49
CA VAL A 274 12.55 -17.96 -8.06
C VAL A 274 13.93 -18.51 -7.71
N ALA A 275 14.02 -19.57 -6.92
CA ALA A 275 15.28 -20.10 -6.40
C ALA A 275 16.26 -20.53 -7.49
N GLY A 276 15.75 -21.12 -8.59
CA GLY A 276 16.56 -21.58 -9.71
C GLY A 276 17.12 -20.47 -10.61
N LEU A 277 16.62 -19.24 -10.47
CA LEU A 277 17.13 -18.10 -11.25
C LEU A 277 18.42 -17.55 -10.63
N GLU A 278 19.38 -17.23 -11.47
CA GLU A 278 20.64 -16.63 -11.05
C GLU A 278 20.68 -15.15 -11.47
N VAL A 279 21.35 -14.33 -10.66
CA VAL A 279 21.66 -12.94 -11.03
C VAL A 279 23.02 -12.97 -11.74
N LYS A 280 22.99 -13.16 -13.04
CA LYS A 280 24.20 -13.30 -13.88
C LYS A 280 23.99 -12.65 -15.23
N GLU A 281 25.10 -12.24 -15.87
CA GLU A 281 25.09 -11.74 -17.23
C GLU A 281 24.66 -12.79 -18.24
N GLY A 282 23.96 -12.33 -19.28
CA GLY A 282 23.48 -13.17 -20.37
C GLY A 282 22.02 -13.62 -20.20
N ALA A 283 21.49 -14.20 -21.26
CA ALA A 283 20.13 -14.71 -21.27
C ALA A 283 20.01 -15.98 -20.41
N GLN A 284 18.93 -16.06 -19.65
CA GLN A 284 18.54 -17.28 -18.96
C GLN A 284 17.06 -17.57 -19.18
N ASP A 285 16.72 -18.85 -19.08
CA ASP A 285 15.32 -19.28 -19.11
C ASP A 285 14.63 -18.87 -17.81
N VAL A 286 13.61 -18.04 -17.92
CA VAL A 286 12.78 -17.56 -16.81
C VAL A 286 11.39 -18.21 -16.78
N GLY A 287 11.16 -19.25 -17.60
CA GLY A 287 9.88 -19.95 -17.71
C GLY A 287 9.36 -20.55 -16.40
N CYS A 288 10.23 -20.76 -15.40
CA CYS A 288 9.82 -21.12 -14.03
C CYS A 288 8.92 -20.07 -13.38
N LEU A 289 9.00 -18.79 -13.79
CA LEU A 289 8.17 -17.70 -13.27
C LEU A 289 6.70 -17.81 -13.69
N LYS A 290 6.38 -18.66 -14.68
CA LYS A 290 5.00 -18.91 -15.09
C LYS A 290 4.14 -19.35 -13.92
N ALA A 291 4.67 -20.24 -13.07
CA ALA A 291 3.97 -20.69 -11.88
C ALA A 291 3.67 -19.55 -10.88
N LEU A 292 4.60 -18.59 -10.73
CA LEU A 292 4.41 -17.41 -9.90
C LEU A 292 3.36 -16.47 -10.53
N TYR A 293 3.51 -16.12 -11.80
CA TYR A 293 2.66 -15.12 -12.46
C TYR A 293 1.23 -15.60 -12.76
N SER A 294 0.98 -16.91 -12.63
CA SER A 294 -0.38 -17.48 -12.68
C SER A 294 -1.09 -17.49 -11.30
N ARG A 295 -0.44 -17.05 -10.21
CA ARG A 295 -1.00 -17.03 -8.85
C ARG A 295 -2.07 -15.93 -8.71
N LYS A 296 -3.36 -16.30 -8.81
CA LYS A 296 -4.49 -15.36 -8.65
C LYS A 296 -4.64 -14.83 -7.22
N ASP A 297 -4.16 -15.55 -6.24
CA ASP A 297 -4.13 -15.11 -4.84
C ASP A 297 -3.06 -14.03 -4.58
N VAL A 298 -1.99 -13.99 -5.39
CA VAL A 298 -0.92 -12.98 -5.32
C VAL A 298 -1.19 -11.78 -6.21
N PHE A 299 -1.76 -11.97 -7.41
CA PHE A 299 -1.93 -10.90 -8.40
C PHE A 299 -3.40 -10.55 -8.69
N ALA A 300 -4.37 -11.19 -8.03
CA ALA A 300 -5.81 -11.11 -8.25
C ALA A 300 -6.28 -11.61 -9.62
N VAL A 301 -5.37 -11.85 -10.55
CA VAL A 301 -5.59 -12.41 -11.88
C VAL A 301 -4.46 -13.39 -12.20
N ASP A 302 -4.68 -14.29 -13.14
CA ASP A 302 -3.60 -14.94 -13.87
C ASP A 302 -3.07 -13.94 -14.90
N LEU A 303 -1.78 -13.58 -14.81
CA LEU A 303 -1.20 -12.56 -15.70
C LEU A 303 -1.17 -13.00 -17.16
N TYR A 304 -1.13 -14.30 -17.45
CA TYR A 304 -1.20 -14.82 -18.83
C TYR A 304 -2.62 -14.71 -19.37
N GLU A 305 -3.63 -15.11 -18.59
CA GLU A 305 -5.04 -14.92 -18.97
C GLU A 305 -5.37 -13.42 -19.17
N ALA A 306 -4.73 -12.55 -18.38
CA ALA A 306 -4.84 -11.10 -18.53
C ALA A 306 -4.07 -10.55 -19.74
N GLY A 307 -3.23 -11.36 -20.41
CA GLY A 307 -2.43 -10.96 -21.56
C GLY A 307 -1.19 -10.13 -21.22
N LEU A 308 -0.70 -10.24 -19.99
CA LEU A 308 0.50 -9.54 -19.50
C LEU A 308 1.65 -10.48 -19.15
N GLY A 309 1.41 -11.79 -19.05
CA GLY A 309 2.36 -12.77 -18.52
C GLY A 309 3.70 -12.77 -19.29
N GLU A 310 3.68 -12.86 -20.61
CA GLU A 310 4.90 -12.85 -21.44
C GLU A 310 5.70 -11.56 -21.28
N ARG A 311 5.01 -10.41 -21.16
CA ARG A 311 5.65 -9.11 -20.95
C ARG A 311 6.35 -9.06 -19.58
N VAL A 312 5.69 -9.53 -18.52
CA VAL A 312 6.27 -9.57 -17.18
C VAL A 312 7.47 -10.52 -17.13
N GLU A 313 7.40 -11.67 -17.80
CA GLU A 313 8.55 -12.58 -17.92
C GLU A 313 9.73 -11.94 -18.66
N ALA A 314 9.48 -11.29 -19.78
CA ALA A 314 10.53 -10.61 -20.52
C ALA A 314 11.22 -9.52 -19.67
N MET A 315 10.44 -8.73 -18.93
CA MET A 315 10.98 -7.73 -18.01
C MET A 315 11.75 -8.37 -16.84
N ALA A 316 11.26 -9.49 -16.32
CA ALA A 316 11.96 -10.24 -15.28
C ALA A 316 13.31 -10.77 -15.79
N ALA A 317 13.36 -11.32 -17.01
CA ALA A 317 14.62 -11.76 -17.62
C ALA A 317 15.65 -10.61 -17.68
N GLU A 318 15.21 -9.39 -18.05
CA GLU A 318 16.09 -8.21 -18.04
C GLU A 318 16.56 -7.87 -16.62
N LEU A 319 15.69 -7.93 -15.61
CA LEU A 319 16.02 -7.63 -14.21
C LEU A 319 17.00 -8.65 -13.59
N PHE A 320 17.03 -9.87 -14.08
CA PHE A 320 17.96 -10.91 -13.63
C PHE A 320 19.30 -10.93 -14.39
N ALA A 321 19.51 -10.05 -15.38
CA ALA A 321 20.66 -10.04 -16.27
C ALA A 321 21.96 -9.46 -15.64
N GLY A 322 22.21 -9.83 -14.39
CA GLY A 322 23.46 -9.53 -13.65
C GLY A 322 23.41 -8.25 -12.81
N PRO A 323 24.53 -7.90 -12.19
CA PRO A 323 24.67 -6.66 -11.41
C PRO A 323 24.38 -5.42 -12.26
N GLY A 324 23.69 -4.43 -11.65
CA GLY A 324 23.25 -3.20 -12.32
C GLY A 324 22.05 -3.39 -13.27
N ALA A 325 21.53 -4.62 -13.42
CA ALA A 325 20.43 -4.89 -14.34
C ALA A 325 19.10 -4.27 -13.90
N VAL A 326 18.87 -4.18 -12.59
CA VAL A 326 17.66 -3.54 -12.05
C VAL A 326 17.64 -2.06 -12.43
N ARG A 327 18.74 -1.35 -12.21
CA ARG A 327 18.89 0.06 -12.57
C ARG A 327 18.73 0.28 -14.08
N ARG A 328 19.43 -0.50 -14.90
CA ARG A 328 19.35 -0.39 -16.37
C ARG A 328 17.95 -0.63 -16.90
N THR A 329 17.30 -1.68 -16.41
CA THR A 329 15.94 -2.03 -16.84
C THR A 329 14.93 -0.97 -16.38
N LEU A 330 15.02 -0.52 -15.13
CA LEU A 330 14.18 0.57 -14.61
C LEU A 330 14.33 1.83 -15.47
N HIS A 331 15.57 2.28 -15.70
CA HIS A 331 15.86 3.45 -16.53
C HIS A 331 15.30 3.31 -17.94
N LYS A 332 15.51 2.15 -18.59
CA LYS A 332 14.99 1.85 -19.94
C LYS A 332 13.49 2.08 -20.05
N TYR A 333 12.71 1.48 -19.15
CA TYR A 333 11.25 1.55 -19.23
C TYR A 333 10.69 2.88 -18.74
N VAL A 334 11.33 3.52 -17.78
CA VAL A 334 10.92 4.85 -17.30
C VAL A 334 11.24 5.92 -18.34
N SER A 335 12.40 5.86 -19.03
CA SER A 335 12.79 6.85 -20.05
C SER A 335 11.99 6.73 -21.34
N ALA A 336 11.50 5.53 -21.67
CA ALA A 336 10.71 5.29 -22.88
C ALA A 336 9.26 5.81 -22.79
N ARG A 337 8.83 6.25 -21.61
CA ARG A 337 7.51 6.81 -21.32
C ARG A 337 7.61 8.30 -21.08
#